data_fd82e12512ca43a8383ec4775e400287
#
_entry.id   fd82e12512ca43a8383ec4775e400287
#
_cell.length_a   1.000
_cell.length_b   1.000
_cell.length_c   1.000
_cell.angle_alpha   90.00
_cell.angle_beta   90.00
_cell.angle_gamma   90.00
#
_symmetry.space_group_name_H-M   'P 1'
#
loop_
_entity.id
_entity.type
_entity.pdbx_description
1 polymer ?
#
loop_
_entity_poly.entity_id
_entity_poly.type
_entity_poly.pdbx_seq_one_letter_code
_entity_poly.pdbx_strand_id
1 'polypeptide(L)'
;MQYRRFGKTNRSLSVFSLGTMRCLASADVAYQTLQEAVRLGVNHLETAQGYGKSEDYLGTALQKGLGVPRSQLFITTKLVPTVDAATMAQAIDQSLDRLKLNYIDGLAIHGINTWEHLDWVKAEGCMQAVQQAVAEGRIRHVGFSTHGPLEVILAAIATGLFEFVNLHYTYFFQRNAPAIDLAQQQDIGVFIISPADKGGLLYTPPETLEQLCQPFSPLELNYRFLLSDSRITTLSVGAATANELALPLAVADRVEPLSAEESAVFQRLDDRQAQALGSDRCHQCYACLPCPEGVHIPEALRLRNLAIAYDMTQFGQYRYRMFETAGHWFPGNKGNRCTDCGDCLPRCPEALDIPTLLRDTHERLNGAARRRLWE
;
A
#
# COMPACT_ATOMS: atom_id res chain seq x y z
N MET A 1 8.43 15.37 -13.92
CA MET A 1 7.26 14.71 -13.33
C MET A 1 6.27 14.32 -14.42
N GLN A 2 6.00 13.04 -14.61
CA GLN A 2 4.99 12.56 -15.53
C GLN A 2 3.61 12.49 -14.86
N TYR A 3 2.56 12.44 -15.69
CA TYR A 3 1.17 12.40 -15.21
C TYR A 3 0.40 11.30 -15.93
N ARG A 4 -0.51 10.63 -15.22
CA ARG A 4 -1.37 9.56 -15.75
C ARG A 4 -2.83 9.80 -15.40
N ARG A 5 -3.74 9.37 -16.29
CA ARG A 5 -5.18 9.41 -16.04
C ARG A 5 -5.54 8.44 -14.90
N PHE A 6 -6.30 8.93 -13.93
CA PHE A 6 -6.71 8.16 -12.74
C PHE A 6 -8.07 7.48 -12.96
N GLY A 7 -8.05 6.47 -13.81
CA GLY A 7 -9.25 5.71 -14.15
C GLY A 7 -10.42 6.60 -14.59
N LYS A 8 -11.64 6.17 -14.33
CA LYS A 8 -12.88 6.88 -14.67
C LYS A 8 -13.10 8.21 -13.94
N THR A 9 -12.23 8.57 -12.97
CA THR A 9 -12.24 9.95 -12.43
C THR A 9 -11.87 10.99 -13.48
N ASN A 10 -11.22 10.57 -14.57
CA ASN A 10 -10.70 11.42 -15.66
C ASN A 10 -9.75 12.53 -15.19
N ARG A 11 -9.23 12.44 -13.97
CA ARG A 11 -8.22 13.36 -13.44
C ARG A 11 -6.82 12.88 -13.85
N SER A 12 -5.97 13.83 -14.20
CA SER A 12 -4.55 13.56 -14.47
C SER A 12 -3.76 13.76 -13.19
N LEU A 13 -3.22 12.66 -12.64
CA LEU A 13 -2.40 12.70 -11.42
C LEU A 13 -0.92 12.51 -11.76
N SER A 14 -0.06 13.20 -10.98
CA SER A 14 1.38 12.95 -11.00
C SER A 14 1.67 11.48 -10.65
N VAL A 15 2.67 10.88 -11.28
CA VAL A 15 3.05 9.48 -11.02
C VAL A 15 3.54 9.22 -9.61
N PHE A 16 3.81 10.29 -8.86
CA PHE A 16 4.01 10.27 -7.42
C PHE A 16 2.98 11.16 -6.72
N SER A 17 2.45 10.66 -5.61
CA SER A 17 1.54 11.34 -4.70
C SER A 17 2.21 11.53 -3.34
N LEU A 18 1.94 12.62 -2.64
CA LEU A 18 2.40 12.78 -1.26
C LEU A 18 1.39 12.17 -0.27
N GLY A 19 1.79 11.10 0.43
CA GLY A 19 1.07 10.57 1.58
C GLY A 19 1.51 11.28 2.87
N THR A 20 0.56 11.85 3.61
CA THR A 20 0.86 12.75 4.74
C THR A 20 0.94 12.07 6.11
N MET A 21 0.83 10.75 6.18
CA MET A 21 0.86 10.00 7.45
C MET A 21 2.11 10.27 8.31
N ARG A 22 3.25 10.61 7.68
CA ARG A 22 4.50 10.92 8.38
C ARG A 22 4.74 12.42 8.56
N CYS A 23 3.94 13.30 7.96
CA CYS A 23 4.06 14.76 8.08
C CYS A 23 3.45 15.27 9.40
N LEU A 24 3.88 14.75 10.55
CA LEU A 24 3.24 14.99 11.84
C LEU A 24 4.12 15.70 12.86
N ALA A 25 5.37 16.03 12.52
CA ALA A 25 6.32 16.67 13.45
C ALA A 25 5.82 18.05 13.90
N SER A 26 5.33 18.87 12.98
CA SER A 26 4.66 20.16 13.25
C SER A 26 3.88 20.61 12.01
N ALA A 27 2.99 21.61 12.19
CA ALA A 27 2.26 22.21 11.07
C ALA A 27 3.22 22.90 10.07
N ASP A 28 4.32 23.48 10.54
CA ASP A 28 5.29 24.15 9.67
C ASP A 28 6.14 23.16 8.86
N VAL A 29 6.58 22.06 9.46
CA VAL A 29 7.26 20.97 8.73
C VAL A 29 6.33 20.35 7.70
N ALA A 30 5.07 20.09 8.05
CA ALA A 30 4.06 19.61 7.11
C ALA A 30 3.86 20.59 5.94
N TYR A 31 3.72 21.90 6.24
CA TYR A 31 3.57 22.94 5.21
C TYR A 31 4.76 22.96 4.23
N GLN A 32 5.99 22.96 4.75
CA GLN A 32 7.21 22.94 3.93
C GLN A 32 7.28 21.69 3.04
N THR A 33 6.93 20.52 3.59
CA THR A 33 6.93 19.25 2.85
C THR A 33 5.88 19.25 1.73
N LEU A 34 4.66 19.72 2.02
CA LEU A 34 3.57 19.85 1.06
C LEU A 34 3.91 20.85 -0.05
N GLN A 35 4.45 22.02 0.31
CA GLN A 35 4.84 23.06 -0.64
C GLN A 35 5.94 22.57 -1.57
N GLU A 36 6.96 21.89 -1.03
CA GLU A 36 8.04 21.33 -1.84
C GLU A 36 7.54 20.21 -2.78
N ALA A 37 6.67 19.32 -2.30
CA ALA A 37 6.07 18.30 -3.15
C ALA A 37 5.32 18.91 -4.36
N VAL A 38 4.50 19.95 -4.10
CA VAL A 38 3.77 20.66 -5.16
C VAL A 38 4.74 21.38 -6.10
N ARG A 39 5.78 22.03 -5.57
CA ARG A 39 6.84 22.68 -6.38
C ARG A 39 7.54 21.69 -7.32
N LEU A 40 7.72 20.44 -6.88
CA LEU A 40 8.31 19.35 -7.66
C LEU A 40 7.30 18.69 -8.65
N GLY A 41 6.06 19.20 -8.72
CA GLY A 41 5.04 18.77 -9.66
C GLY A 41 4.08 17.72 -9.13
N VAL A 42 4.10 17.40 -7.83
CA VAL A 42 3.07 16.54 -7.21
C VAL A 42 1.76 17.31 -7.16
N ASN A 43 0.71 16.74 -7.72
CA ASN A 43 -0.64 17.31 -7.70
C ASN A 43 -1.66 16.49 -6.92
N HIS A 44 -1.27 15.35 -6.34
CA HIS A 44 -2.11 14.52 -5.50
C HIS A 44 -1.55 14.46 -4.07
N LEU A 45 -2.35 14.94 -3.12
CA LEU A 45 -2.04 14.96 -1.68
C LEU A 45 -3.05 14.06 -0.96
N GLU A 46 -2.53 13.05 -0.26
CA GLU A 46 -3.34 12.00 0.34
C GLU A 46 -3.16 11.98 1.86
N THR A 47 -4.27 12.03 2.57
CA THR A 47 -4.36 11.95 4.03
C THR A 47 -5.38 10.89 4.48
N ALA A 48 -5.70 10.85 5.76
CA ALA A 48 -6.81 10.08 6.33
C ALA A 48 -7.21 10.65 7.70
N GLN A 49 -8.47 10.48 8.08
CA GLN A 49 -8.96 10.81 9.41
C GLN A 49 -8.14 10.15 10.53
N GLY A 50 -7.72 8.89 10.31
CA GLY A 50 -6.93 8.12 11.27
C GLY A 50 -5.44 8.52 11.36
N TYR A 51 -4.96 9.55 10.66
CA TYR A 51 -3.55 9.97 10.67
C TYR A 51 -3.27 11.13 11.65
N GLY A 52 -3.85 11.07 12.85
CA GLY A 52 -3.64 12.07 13.88
C GLY A 52 -4.02 13.48 13.42
N LYS A 53 -3.07 14.42 13.45
CA LYS A 53 -3.28 15.83 13.04
C LYS A 53 -3.09 16.07 11.54
N SER A 54 -2.96 15.03 10.72
CA SER A 54 -2.61 15.18 9.31
C SER A 54 -3.63 16.00 8.51
N GLU A 55 -4.94 15.79 8.73
CA GLU A 55 -5.99 16.58 8.08
C GLU A 55 -5.93 18.06 8.49
N ASP A 56 -5.70 18.37 9.78
CA ASP A 56 -5.59 19.75 10.28
C ASP A 56 -4.38 20.48 9.69
N TYR A 57 -3.23 19.78 9.59
CA TYR A 57 -2.02 20.34 9.01
C TYR A 57 -2.15 20.59 7.52
N LEU A 58 -2.74 19.62 6.79
CA LEU A 58 -3.03 19.79 5.37
C LEU A 58 -4.03 20.92 5.14
N GLY A 59 -5.11 21.01 5.91
CA GLY A 59 -6.09 22.10 5.83
C GLY A 59 -5.46 23.47 6.07
N THR A 60 -4.60 23.57 7.07
CA THR A 60 -3.85 24.81 7.35
C THR A 60 -2.90 25.17 6.20
N ALA A 61 -2.21 24.18 5.61
CA ALA A 61 -1.32 24.39 4.48
C ALA A 61 -2.08 24.86 3.23
N LEU A 62 -3.24 24.26 2.95
CA LEU A 62 -4.09 24.67 1.84
C LEU A 62 -4.60 26.10 1.97
N GLN A 63 -4.95 26.54 3.18
CA GLN A 63 -5.32 27.94 3.44
C GLN A 63 -4.16 28.93 3.27
N LYS A 64 -2.94 28.55 3.68
CA LYS A 64 -1.73 29.36 3.45
C LYS A 64 -1.38 29.46 1.95
N GLY A 65 -1.83 28.50 1.15
CA GLY A 65 -1.51 28.34 -0.26
C GLY A 65 -0.21 27.55 -0.48
N LEU A 66 -0.24 26.64 -1.44
CA LEU A 66 0.88 25.75 -1.79
C LEU A 66 1.60 26.18 -3.10
N GLY A 67 1.35 27.40 -3.57
CA GLY A 67 1.94 27.92 -4.80
C GLY A 67 1.17 27.62 -6.08
N VAL A 68 0.08 26.86 -6.00
CA VAL A 68 -0.84 26.57 -7.11
C VAL A 68 -2.30 26.72 -6.68
N PRO A 69 -3.23 27.02 -7.60
CA PRO A 69 -4.66 27.04 -7.28
C PRO A 69 -5.16 25.70 -6.73
N ARG A 70 -6.11 25.74 -5.79
CA ARG A 70 -6.74 24.52 -5.21
C ARG A 70 -7.29 23.56 -6.30
N SER A 71 -7.79 24.09 -7.41
CA SER A 71 -8.33 23.33 -8.53
C SER A 71 -7.31 22.50 -9.30
N GLN A 72 -6.02 22.78 -9.15
CA GLN A 72 -4.93 22.00 -9.71
C GLN A 72 -4.48 20.85 -8.80
N LEU A 73 -4.97 20.80 -7.58
CA LEU A 73 -4.67 19.74 -6.62
C LEU A 73 -5.81 18.73 -6.55
N PHE A 74 -5.47 17.46 -6.41
CA PHE A 74 -6.38 16.38 -6.06
C PHE A 74 -6.13 16.01 -4.60
N ILE A 75 -7.12 16.25 -3.73
CA ILE A 75 -7.03 15.96 -2.30
C ILE A 75 -7.83 14.71 -1.99
N THR A 76 -7.16 13.70 -1.43
CA THR A 76 -7.81 12.48 -0.97
C THR A 76 -7.73 12.36 0.54
N THR A 77 -8.86 12.12 1.20
CA THR A 77 -8.88 11.60 2.58
C THR A 77 -9.54 10.23 2.65
N LYS A 78 -9.40 9.57 3.79
CA LYS A 78 -9.91 8.22 4.01
C LYS A 78 -10.70 8.13 5.31
N LEU A 79 -11.85 7.47 5.24
CA LEU A 79 -12.73 7.17 6.36
C LEU A 79 -12.93 5.67 6.48
N VAL A 80 -12.84 5.13 7.70
CA VAL A 80 -13.10 3.71 7.94
C VAL A 80 -14.53 3.35 7.56
N PRO A 81 -14.80 2.14 7.06
CA PRO A 81 -16.17 1.71 6.81
C PRO A 81 -16.97 1.71 8.11
N THR A 82 -18.20 2.19 8.07
CA THR A 82 -19.11 2.21 9.20
C THR A 82 -20.37 1.40 8.89
N VAL A 83 -21.03 0.88 9.91
CA VAL A 83 -22.26 0.09 9.76
C VAL A 83 -23.43 0.97 9.33
N ASP A 84 -23.46 2.23 9.77
CA ASP A 84 -24.57 3.15 9.53
C ASP A 84 -24.16 4.43 8.79
N ALA A 85 -25.14 5.02 8.10
CA ALA A 85 -24.99 6.24 7.32
C ALA A 85 -24.73 7.49 8.19
N ALA A 86 -25.31 7.57 9.37
CA ALA A 86 -25.20 8.77 10.22
C ALA A 86 -23.76 8.95 10.73
N THR A 87 -23.12 7.87 11.16
CA THR A 87 -21.71 7.86 11.57
C THR A 87 -20.79 8.26 10.40
N MET A 88 -21.04 7.75 9.19
CA MET A 88 -20.28 8.13 8.02
C MET A 88 -20.50 9.61 7.64
N ALA A 89 -21.73 10.11 7.67
CA ALA A 89 -22.02 11.50 7.39
C ALA A 89 -21.27 12.44 8.34
N GLN A 90 -21.30 12.14 9.64
CA GLN A 90 -20.56 12.91 10.65
C GLN A 90 -19.04 12.86 10.39
N ALA A 91 -18.50 11.71 10.00
CA ALA A 91 -17.07 11.57 9.68
C ALA A 91 -16.68 12.41 8.45
N ILE A 92 -17.54 12.48 7.43
CA ILE A 92 -17.34 13.33 6.25
C ILE A 92 -17.29 14.80 6.66
N ASP A 93 -18.28 15.27 7.45
CA ASP A 93 -18.35 16.66 7.92
C ASP A 93 -17.09 17.03 8.72
N GLN A 94 -16.70 16.19 9.67
CA GLN A 94 -15.49 16.40 10.46
C GLN A 94 -14.22 16.45 9.62
N SER A 95 -14.11 15.66 8.56
CA SER A 95 -12.95 15.69 7.66
C SER A 95 -12.93 16.98 6.82
N LEU A 96 -14.07 17.43 6.31
CA LEU A 96 -14.20 18.71 5.61
C LEU A 96 -13.79 19.88 6.52
N ASP A 97 -14.24 19.88 7.78
CA ASP A 97 -13.91 20.91 8.78
C ASP A 97 -12.40 20.95 9.06
N ARG A 98 -11.76 19.78 9.33
CA ARG A 98 -10.31 19.72 9.58
C ARG A 98 -9.50 20.13 8.37
N LEU A 99 -9.89 19.68 7.17
CA LEU A 99 -9.28 20.04 5.90
C LEU A 99 -9.57 21.49 5.50
N LYS A 100 -10.58 22.15 6.15
CA LYS A 100 -11.03 23.52 5.84
C LYS A 100 -11.42 23.65 4.37
N LEU A 101 -12.13 22.65 3.84
CA LEU A 101 -12.55 22.52 2.47
C LEU A 101 -14.07 22.41 2.36
N ASN A 102 -14.62 22.97 1.28
CA ASN A 102 -16.04 22.79 0.93
C ASN A 102 -16.27 21.47 0.15
N TYR A 103 -15.21 20.88 -0.41
CA TYR A 103 -15.26 19.60 -1.09
C TYR A 103 -13.93 18.85 -1.03
N ILE A 104 -13.99 17.53 -1.10
CA ILE A 104 -12.88 16.59 -1.21
C ILE A 104 -12.89 16.02 -2.64
N ASP A 105 -11.71 15.97 -3.32
CA ASP A 105 -11.65 15.41 -4.68
C ASP A 105 -11.82 13.88 -4.65
N GLY A 106 -11.18 13.18 -3.71
CA GLY A 106 -11.30 11.74 -3.54
C GLY A 106 -11.60 11.34 -2.09
N LEU A 107 -12.68 10.60 -1.86
CA LEU A 107 -12.89 9.89 -0.60
C LEU A 107 -12.61 8.42 -0.79
N ALA A 108 -11.67 7.85 -0.01
CA ALA A 108 -11.45 6.41 0.02
C ALA A 108 -12.07 5.79 1.28
N ILE A 109 -12.85 4.73 1.13
CA ILE A 109 -13.22 3.88 2.25
C ILE A 109 -11.96 3.20 2.77
N HIS A 110 -11.59 3.45 4.03
CA HIS A 110 -10.29 3.14 4.59
C HIS A 110 -10.22 1.71 5.13
N GLY A 111 -9.74 0.79 4.33
CA GLY A 111 -9.47 -0.58 4.75
C GLY A 111 -10.67 -1.52 4.57
N ILE A 112 -11.17 -1.69 3.35
CA ILE A 112 -12.05 -2.83 3.05
C ILE A 112 -11.17 -4.09 3.06
N ASN A 113 -11.00 -4.67 4.26
CA ASN A 113 -10.04 -5.75 4.53
C ASN A 113 -10.70 -7.09 4.81
N THR A 114 -12.01 -7.11 5.06
CA THR A 114 -12.78 -8.32 5.38
C THR A 114 -14.09 -8.34 4.58
N TRP A 115 -14.71 -9.51 4.50
CA TRP A 115 -16.04 -9.64 3.91
C TRP A 115 -17.08 -8.79 4.65
N GLU A 116 -16.98 -8.70 5.97
CA GLU A 116 -17.85 -7.87 6.80
C GLU A 116 -17.75 -6.38 6.41
N HIS A 117 -16.52 -5.84 6.22
CA HIS A 117 -16.34 -4.48 5.73
C HIS A 117 -16.97 -4.27 4.34
N LEU A 118 -16.88 -5.28 3.48
CA LEU A 118 -17.49 -5.23 2.16
C LEU A 118 -19.02 -5.26 2.25
N ASP A 119 -19.58 -6.04 3.18
CA ASP A 119 -21.03 -6.08 3.41
C ASP A 119 -21.55 -4.74 3.93
N TRP A 120 -20.85 -4.08 4.86
CA TRP A 120 -21.21 -2.72 5.32
C TRP A 120 -21.23 -1.70 4.17
N VAL A 121 -20.34 -1.85 3.19
CA VAL A 121 -20.28 -0.98 2.01
C VAL A 121 -21.40 -1.28 1.01
N LYS A 122 -21.79 -2.54 0.82
CA LYS A 122 -22.88 -2.94 -0.08
C LYS A 122 -24.27 -2.65 0.48
N ALA A 123 -24.42 -2.65 1.80
CA ALA A 123 -25.70 -2.37 2.47
C ALA A 123 -26.07 -0.88 2.33
N GLU A 124 -27.30 -0.54 2.70
CA GLU A 124 -27.79 0.86 2.78
C GLU A 124 -27.14 1.65 3.94
N GLY A 125 -25.93 1.27 4.34
CA GLY A 125 -25.20 1.84 5.45
C GLY A 125 -24.32 3.04 5.05
N CYS A 126 -23.00 2.88 5.23
CA CYS A 126 -22.07 3.99 5.03
C CYS A 126 -22.09 4.57 3.61
N MET A 127 -22.33 3.77 2.57
CA MET A 127 -22.36 4.25 1.20
C MET A 127 -23.54 5.16 0.89
N GLN A 128 -24.65 5.07 1.63
CA GLN A 128 -25.76 6.02 1.48
C GLN A 128 -25.31 7.45 1.78
N ALA A 129 -24.58 7.66 2.89
CA ALA A 129 -24.06 8.98 3.23
C ALA A 129 -23.00 9.47 2.22
N VAL A 130 -22.14 8.56 1.73
CA VAL A 130 -21.14 8.89 0.71
C VAL A 130 -21.82 9.32 -0.58
N GLN A 131 -22.82 8.58 -1.07
CA GLN A 131 -23.59 8.93 -2.28
C GLN A 131 -24.33 10.25 -2.15
N GLN A 132 -24.91 10.52 -0.98
CA GLN A 132 -25.52 11.81 -0.70
C GLN A 132 -24.49 12.94 -0.75
N ALA A 133 -23.32 12.77 -0.13
CA ALA A 133 -22.25 13.77 -0.18
C ALA A 133 -21.71 13.99 -1.61
N VAL A 134 -21.73 12.95 -2.46
CA VAL A 134 -21.42 13.08 -3.90
C VAL A 134 -22.48 13.89 -4.60
N ALA A 135 -23.77 13.60 -4.38
CA ALA A 135 -24.90 14.35 -4.98
C ALA A 135 -24.89 15.83 -4.56
N GLU A 136 -24.45 16.14 -3.35
CA GLU A 136 -24.29 17.50 -2.83
C GLU A 136 -22.99 18.19 -3.31
N GLY A 137 -22.13 17.50 -4.03
CA GLY A 137 -20.84 18.02 -4.53
C GLY A 137 -19.75 18.18 -3.45
N ARG A 138 -19.94 17.63 -2.24
CA ARG A 138 -18.97 17.64 -1.16
C ARG A 138 -17.87 16.58 -1.35
N ILE A 139 -18.16 15.52 -2.08
CA ILE A 139 -17.20 14.50 -2.54
C ILE A 139 -17.33 14.41 -4.06
N ARG A 140 -16.22 14.36 -4.79
CA ARG A 140 -16.22 14.26 -6.24
C ARG A 140 -16.07 12.84 -6.76
N HIS A 141 -15.15 12.06 -6.13
CA HIS A 141 -14.81 10.71 -6.54
C HIS A 141 -14.71 9.80 -5.32
N VAL A 142 -15.11 8.54 -5.47
CA VAL A 142 -15.12 7.55 -4.41
C VAL A 142 -14.22 6.38 -4.75
N GLY A 143 -13.37 5.99 -3.82
CA GLY A 143 -12.51 4.83 -3.93
C GLY A 143 -12.43 4.05 -2.64
N PHE A 144 -11.50 3.12 -2.57
CA PHE A 144 -11.21 2.40 -1.33
C PHE A 144 -9.72 2.09 -1.20
N SER A 145 -9.27 1.89 0.03
CA SER A 145 -7.96 1.31 0.34
C SER A 145 -8.12 -0.07 0.97
N THR A 146 -7.12 -0.93 0.82
CA THR A 146 -7.22 -2.29 1.34
C THR A 146 -5.86 -2.89 1.69
N HIS A 147 -5.89 -3.76 2.70
CA HIS A 147 -4.84 -4.69 3.10
C HIS A 147 -5.37 -6.14 3.13
N GLY A 148 -6.61 -6.31 2.69
CA GLY A 148 -7.34 -7.58 2.76
C GLY A 148 -6.77 -8.67 1.84
N PRO A 149 -7.32 -9.85 1.91
CA PRO A 149 -7.01 -10.95 1.00
C PRO A 149 -7.50 -10.62 -0.41
N LEU A 150 -6.86 -11.26 -1.42
CA LEU A 150 -7.10 -10.93 -2.83
C LEU A 150 -8.57 -11.10 -3.23
N GLU A 151 -9.25 -12.12 -2.74
CA GLU A 151 -10.66 -12.38 -3.02
C GLU A 151 -11.60 -11.27 -2.55
N VAL A 152 -11.32 -10.66 -1.41
CA VAL A 152 -12.07 -9.48 -0.91
C VAL A 152 -11.80 -8.26 -1.79
N ILE A 153 -10.55 -8.07 -2.21
CA ILE A 153 -10.16 -6.97 -3.11
C ILE A 153 -10.88 -7.09 -4.46
N LEU A 154 -10.85 -8.28 -5.05
CA LEU A 154 -11.53 -8.55 -6.33
C LEU A 154 -13.04 -8.33 -6.21
N ALA A 155 -13.64 -8.82 -5.12
CA ALA A 155 -15.07 -8.63 -4.85
C ALA A 155 -15.42 -7.14 -4.66
N ALA A 156 -14.58 -6.36 -3.96
CA ALA A 156 -14.79 -4.91 -3.80
C ALA A 156 -14.72 -4.17 -5.14
N ILE A 157 -13.74 -4.48 -5.99
CA ILE A 157 -13.61 -3.92 -7.34
C ILE A 157 -14.87 -4.27 -8.16
N ALA A 158 -15.31 -5.54 -8.12
CA ALA A 158 -16.46 -6.02 -8.88
C ALA A 158 -17.81 -5.40 -8.48
N THR A 159 -17.91 -4.71 -7.33
CA THR A 159 -19.15 -4.01 -6.93
C THR A 159 -19.52 -2.87 -7.88
N GLY A 160 -18.57 -2.30 -8.62
CA GLY A 160 -18.77 -1.11 -9.45
C GLY A 160 -18.95 0.21 -8.67
N LEU A 161 -18.83 0.18 -7.34
CA LEU A 161 -19.05 1.36 -6.48
C LEU A 161 -17.88 2.35 -6.48
N PHE A 162 -16.70 1.93 -6.97
CA PHE A 162 -15.46 2.67 -6.80
C PHE A 162 -14.84 3.10 -8.13
N GLU A 163 -14.21 4.28 -8.11
CA GLU A 163 -13.50 4.87 -9.24
C GLU A 163 -11.98 4.71 -9.11
N PHE A 164 -11.48 4.45 -7.90
CA PHE A 164 -10.06 4.20 -7.64
C PHE A 164 -9.84 3.24 -6.47
N VAL A 165 -8.66 2.63 -6.44
CA VAL A 165 -8.25 1.70 -5.40
C VAL A 165 -6.80 1.96 -4.94
N ASN A 166 -6.60 1.94 -3.62
CA ASN A 166 -5.27 2.03 -3.00
C ASN A 166 -4.82 0.62 -2.58
N LEU A 167 -3.76 0.11 -3.24
CA LEU A 167 -3.26 -1.25 -3.09
C LEU A 167 -1.80 -1.29 -2.63
N HIS A 168 -1.41 -2.42 -2.03
CA HIS A 168 -0.01 -2.81 -1.92
C HIS A 168 0.40 -3.62 -3.15
N TYR A 169 1.45 -3.18 -3.83
CA TYR A 169 2.09 -3.90 -4.92
C TYR A 169 3.53 -3.40 -5.05
N THR A 170 4.49 -4.31 -5.10
CA THR A 170 5.92 -4.03 -5.23
C THR A 170 6.60 -5.22 -5.87
N TYR A 171 7.85 -5.09 -6.29
CA TYR A 171 8.60 -6.24 -6.80
C TYR A 171 8.61 -7.44 -5.82
N PHE A 172 8.76 -7.17 -4.53
CA PHE A 172 8.77 -8.22 -3.50
C PHE A 172 7.37 -8.64 -3.00
N PHE A 173 6.30 -8.07 -3.54
CA PHE A 173 4.92 -8.40 -3.16
C PHE A 173 3.97 -8.20 -4.35
N GLN A 174 3.76 -9.26 -5.13
CA GLN A 174 2.99 -9.19 -6.38
C GLN A 174 1.61 -9.89 -6.30
N ARG A 175 1.17 -10.32 -5.12
CA ARG A 175 -0.11 -11.00 -4.91
C ARG A 175 -1.29 -10.28 -5.54
N ASN A 176 -1.27 -8.95 -5.52
CA ASN A 176 -2.38 -8.11 -5.97
C ASN A 176 -2.36 -7.79 -7.48
N ALA A 177 -1.49 -8.44 -8.29
CA ALA A 177 -1.48 -8.26 -9.73
C ALA A 177 -2.87 -8.53 -10.39
N PRO A 178 -3.62 -9.60 -10.02
CA PRO A 178 -4.96 -9.81 -10.58
C PRO A 178 -5.96 -8.69 -10.22
N ALA A 179 -5.79 -8.03 -9.07
CA ALA A 179 -6.63 -6.89 -8.70
C ALA A 179 -6.31 -5.65 -9.55
N ILE A 180 -5.04 -5.44 -9.93
CA ILE A 180 -4.62 -4.38 -10.86
C ILE A 180 -5.20 -4.65 -12.26
N ASP A 181 -5.18 -5.91 -12.73
CA ASP A 181 -5.77 -6.31 -14.01
C ASP A 181 -7.27 -6.02 -14.04
N LEU A 182 -7.99 -6.43 -12.99
CA LEU A 182 -9.43 -6.19 -12.90
C LEU A 182 -9.75 -4.69 -12.79
N ALA A 183 -8.96 -3.93 -12.03
CA ALA A 183 -9.11 -2.48 -11.91
C ALA A 183 -8.95 -1.81 -13.29
N GLN A 184 -7.95 -2.21 -14.09
CA GLN A 184 -7.75 -1.71 -15.44
C GLN A 184 -8.93 -2.03 -16.36
N GLN A 185 -9.43 -3.28 -16.33
CA GLN A 185 -10.58 -3.72 -17.13
C GLN A 185 -11.85 -2.90 -16.81
N GLN A 186 -11.99 -2.45 -15.58
CA GLN A 186 -13.12 -1.64 -15.11
C GLN A 186 -12.86 -0.14 -15.12
N ASP A 187 -11.73 0.31 -15.71
CA ASP A 187 -11.30 1.70 -15.72
C ASP A 187 -11.20 2.34 -14.32
N ILE A 188 -10.75 1.57 -13.33
CA ILE A 188 -10.52 2.02 -11.95
C ILE A 188 -9.07 2.48 -11.82
N GLY A 189 -8.86 3.69 -11.26
CA GLY A 189 -7.52 4.23 -11.02
C GLY A 189 -6.77 3.45 -9.95
N VAL A 190 -5.50 3.12 -10.20
CA VAL A 190 -4.67 2.34 -9.26
C VAL A 190 -3.64 3.24 -8.59
N PHE A 191 -3.69 3.29 -7.26
CA PHE A 191 -2.74 4.00 -6.40
C PHE A 191 -1.99 3.01 -5.52
N ILE A 192 -0.66 2.91 -5.68
CA ILE A 192 0.18 2.02 -4.88
C ILE A 192 0.63 2.73 -3.61
N ILE A 193 0.28 2.16 -2.46
CA ILE A 193 0.58 2.72 -1.14
C ILE A 193 1.81 2.10 -0.50
N SER A 194 2.63 2.92 0.19
CA SER A 194 3.82 2.52 0.94
C SER A 194 4.81 1.64 0.15
N PRO A 195 5.13 1.95 -1.12
CA PRO A 195 5.95 1.08 -1.96
C PRO A 195 7.39 0.90 -1.45
N ALA A 196 7.94 1.87 -0.76
CA ALA A 196 9.31 1.79 -0.22
C ALA A 196 9.37 1.12 1.15
N ASP A 197 8.51 1.53 2.09
CA ASP A 197 8.53 1.04 3.47
C ASP A 197 8.00 -0.41 3.55
N LYS A 198 6.72 -0.62 3.18
CA LYS A 198 6.12 -1.95 3.17
C LYS A 198 6.60 -2.82 2.01
N GLY A 199 7.28 -2.22 1.03
CA GLY A 199 7.92 -2.89 -0.08
C GLY A 199 9.30 -3.46 0.24
N GLY A 200 9.84 -3.27 1.46
CA GLY A 200 11.11 -3.86 1.82
C GLY A 200 12.01 -3.03 2.74
N LEU A 201 11.52 -1.93 3.34
CA LEU A 201 12.34 -0.91 4.04
C LEU A 201 13.44 -0.35 3.14
N LEU A 202 13.13 -0.05 1.88
CA LEU A 202 14.09 0.22 0.81
C LEU A 202 14.85 1.54 0.93
N TYR A 203 14.55 2.37 1.94
CA TYR A 203 15.38 3.53 2.30
C TYR A 203 16.65 3.14 3.07
N THR A 204 16.65 1.95 3.69
CA THR A 204 17.78 1.40 4.44
C THR A 204 17.91 -0.10 4.11
N PRO A 205 18.21 -0.44 2.84
CA PRO A 205 18.31 -1.82 2.42
C PRO A 205 19.53 -2.51 3.03
N PRO A 206 19.52 -3.84 3.17
CA PRO A 206 20.71 -4.57 3.57
C PRO A 206 21.76 -4.57 2.45
N GLU A 207 23.04 -4.66 2.83
CA GLU A 207 24.17 -4.62 1.89
C GLU A 207 24.06 -5.69 0.79
N THR A 208 23.62 -6.90 1.13
CA THR A 208 23.40 -7.99 0.16
C THR A 208 22.42 -7.56 -0.94
N LEU A 209 21.31 -6.89 -0.57
CA LEU A 209 20.34 -6.42 -1.54
C LEU A 209 20.91 -5.27 -2.38
N GLU A 210 21.64 -4.33 -1.78
CA GLU A 210 22.32 -3.24 -2.50
C GLU A 210 23.29 -3.78 -3.55
N GLN A 211 24.14 -4.74 -3.19
CA GLN A 211 25.08 -5.37 -4.11
C GLN A 211 24.37 -6.07 -5.27
N LEU A 212 23.29 -6.79 -4.99
CA LEU A 212 22.50 -7.48 -6.01
C LEU A 212 21.80 -6.51 -6.98
N CYS A 213 21.46 -5.32 -6.52
CA CYS A 213 20.79 -4.32 -7.34
C CYS A 213 21.71 -3.45 -8.20
N GLN A 214 23.03 -3.50 -7.98
CA GLN A 214 23.98 -2.69 -8.76
C GLN A 214 23.77 -2.84 -10.28
N PRO A 215 23.87 -1.74 -11.06
CA PRO A 215 24.33 -0.39 -10.67
C PRO A 215 23.25 0.52 -10.05
N PHE A 216 22.01 0.03 -9.90
CA PHE A 216 20.89 0.80 -9.34
C PHE A 216 20.78 0.60 -7.82
N SER A 217 20.07 1.51 -7.16
CA SER A 217 19.63 1.27 -5.78
C SER A 217 18.37 0.38 -5.73
N PRO A 218 18.15 -0.40 -4.66
CA PRO A 218 16.91 -1.19 -4.49
C PRO A 218 15.63 -0.32 -4.53
N LEU A 219 15.70 0.89 -3.97
CA LEU A 219 14.59 1.85 -3.97
C LEU A 219 14.25 2.31 -5.40
N GLU A 220 15.27 2.71 -6.16
CA GLU A 220 15.10 3.12 -7.57
C GLU A 220 14.47 2.01 -8.40
N LEU A 221 15.03 0.79 -8.32
CA LEU A 221 14.51 -0.37 -9.06
C LEU A 221 13.06 -0.68 -8.71
N ASN A 222 12.69 -0.64 -7.43
CA ASN A 222 11.30 -0.88 -7.04
C ASN A 222 10.36 0.19 -7.60
N TYR A 223 10.75 1.47 -7.61
CA TYR A 223 9.96 2.51 -8.26
C TYR A 223 9.93 2.34 -9.79
N ARG A 224 11.03 1.96 -10.42
CA ARG A 224 11.08 1.68 -11.86
C ARG A 224 10.17 0.50 -12.22
N PHE A 225 10.18 -0.59 -11.43
CA PHE A 225 9.26 -1.71 -11.60
C PHE A 225 7.79 -1.25 -11.60
N LEU A 226 7.43 -0.36 -10.68
CA LEU A 226 6.08 0.15 -10.57
C LEU A 226 5.73 1.17 -11.66
N LEU A 227 6.65 2.06 -12.02
CA LEU A 227 6.42 3.11 -13.01
C LEU A 227 6.40 2.55 -14.44
N SER A 228 7.11 1.45 -14.74
CA SER A 228 7.08 0.77 -16.02
C SER A 228 5.73 0.08 -16.31
N ASP A 229 4.92 -0.14 -15.27
CA ASP A 229 3.58 -0.70 -15.41
C ASP A 229 2.55 0.42 -15.64
N SER A 230 2.06 0.52 -16.88
CA SER A 230 1.09 1.55 -17.27
C SER A 230 -0.29 1.42 -16.61
N ARG A 231 -0.61 0.27 -16.00
CA ARG A 231 -1.85 0.05 -15.24
C ARG A 231 -1.87 0.81 -13.91
N ILE A 232 -0.68 1.19 -13.40
CA ILE A 232 -0.51 1.92 -12.14
C ILE A 232 -0.53 3.42 -12.45
N THR A 233 -1.41 4.16 -11.80
CA THR A 233 -1.52 5.60 -11.99
C THR A 233 -0.47 6.37 -11.19
N THR A 234 -0.38 6.10 -9.89
CA THR A 234 0.46 6.90 -8.99
C THR A 234 0.97 6.08 -7.80
N LEU A 235 2.09 6.52 -7.26
CA LEU A 235 2.80 5.88 -6.14
C LEU A 235 2.85 6.82 -4.94
N SER A 236 2.55 6.32 -3.73
CA SER A 236 2.65 7.11 -2.51
C SER A 236 4.11 7.30 -2.08
N VAL A 237 4.52 8.55 -1.92
CA VAL A 237 5.73 8.93 -1.17
C VAL A 237 5.30 9.44 0.20
N GLY A 238 5.73 8.74 1.24
CA GLY A 238 5.45 9.11 2.64
C GLY A 238 6.60 9.92 3.24
N ALA A 239 6.93 11.08 2.66
CA ALA A 239 7.99 11.95 3.18
C ALA A 239 7.56 12.59 4.50
N ALA A 240 8.41 12.54 5.53
CA ALA A 240 8.21 13.25 6.79
C ALA A 240 8.69 14.71 6.70
N THR A 241 9.68 14.97 5.85
CA THR A 241 10.27 16.28 5.60
C THR A 241 10.49 16.49 4.09
N ALA A 242 10.65 17.74 3.67
CA ALA A 242 10.88 18.11 2.27
C ALA A 242 12.12 17.41 1.66
N ASN A 243 13.17 17.22 2.45
CA ASN A 243 14.39 16.57 1.97
C ASN A 243 14.21 15.09 1.57
N GLU A 244 13.22 14.42 2.12
CA GLU A 244 12.93 13.01 1.79
C GLU A 244 12.26 12.84 0.40
N LEU A 245 11.88 13.93 -0.26
CA LEU A 245 11.24 13.89 -1.57
C LEU A 245 12.23 13.69 -2.72
N ALA A 246 13.47 14.16 -2.59
CA ALA A 246 14.43 14.21 -3.69
C ALA A 246 14.71 12.82 -4.28
N LEU A 247 14.99 11.84 -3.42
CA LEU A 247 15.37 10.49 -3.85
C LEU A 247 14.23 9.74 -4.56
N PRO A 248 12.99 9.66 -4.02
CA PRO A 248 11.88 9.04 -4.72
C PRO A 248 11.55 9.71 -6.05
N LEU A 249 11.55 11.05 -6.09
CA LEU A 249 11.15 11.80 -7.28
C LEU A 249 12.21 11.85 -8.37
N ALA A 250 13.43 11.40 -8.12
CA ALA A 250 14.50 11.33 -9.14
C ALA A 250 14.12 10.47 -10.35
N VAL A 251 13.19 9.52 -10.20
CA VAL A 251 12.71 8.65 -11.29
C VAL A 251 11.34 9.06 -11.84
N ALA A 252 10.81 10.21 -11.46
CA ALA A 252 9.44 10.64 -11.78
C ALA A 252 9.18 10.88 -13.29
N ASP A 253 10.21 10.98 -14.10
CA ASP A 253 10.12 11.12 -15.54
C ASP A 253 10.41 9.82 -16.31
N ARG A 254 10.78 8.75 -15.61
CA ARG A 254 11.16 7.44 -16.17
C ARG A 254 9.99 6.47 -16.09
N VAL A 255 9.01 6.61 -16.98
CA VAL A 255 7.77 5.80 -17.01
C VAL A 255 7.73 4.80 -18.18
N GLU A 256 8.76 4.79 -19.00
CA GLU A 256 8.96 3.82 -20.10
C GLU A 256 9.14 2.39 -19.56
N PRO A 257 8.96 1.35 -20.39
CA PRO A 257 9.28 -0.03 -20.01
C PRO A 257 10.68 -0.17 -19.41
N LEU A 258 10.87 -1.19 -18.60
CA LEU A 258 12.19 -1.48 -18.01
C LEU A 258 13.24 -1.65 -19.11
N SER A 259 14.42 -1.07 -18.91
CA SER A 259 15.58 -1.28 -19.79
C SER A 259 16.08 -2.72 -19.69
N ALA A 260 16.91 -3.13 -20.66
CA ALA A 260 17.57 -4.43 -20.61
C ALA A 260 18.44 -4.59 -19.34
N GLU A 261 19.10 -3.50 -18.91
CA GLU A 261 19.95 -3.50 -17.73
C GLU A 261 19.11 -3.63 -16.43
N GLU A 262 18.00 -2.87 -16.31
CA GLU A 262 17.04 -3.03 -15.19
C GLU A 262 16.46 -4.44 -15.16
N SER A 263 16.06 -4.98 -16.30
CA SER A 263 15.52 -6.35 -16.43
C SER A 263 16.54 -7.42 -16.03
N ALA A 264 17.81 -7.24 -16.39
CA ALA A 264 18.89 -8.16 -16.00
C ALA A 264 19.12 -8.16 -14.48
N VAL A 265 18.91 -7.03 -13.79
CA VAL A 265 18.98 -6.99 -12.32
C VAL A 265 17.82 -7.77 -11.70
N PHE A 266 16.60 -7.64 -12.20
CA PHE A 266 15.48 -8.43 -11.70
C PHE A 266 15.70 -9.93 -11.91
N GLN A 267 16.23 -10.33 -13.06
CA GLN A 267 16.61 -11.73 -13.30
C GLN A 267 17.66 -12.22 -12.28
N ARG A 268 18.68 -11.41 -11.98
CA ARG A 268 19.71 -11.73 -10.97
C ARG A 268 19.11 -11.89 -9.57
N LEU A 269 18.08 -11.09 -9.20
CA LEU A 269 17.36 -11.25 -7.95
C LEU A 269 16.59 -12.58 -7.93
N ASP A 270 15.90 -12.93 -9.00
CA ASP A 270 15.16 -14.20 -9.11
C ASP A 270 16.09 -15.40 -9.05
N ASP A 271 17.21 -15.36 -9.77
CA ASP A 271 18.23 -16.41 -9.75
C ASP A 271 18.85 -16.58 -8.37
N ARG A 272 19.14 -15.46 -7.68
CA ARG A 272 19.64 -15.48 -6.31
C ARG A 272 18.62 -16.12 -5.36
N GLN A 273 17.34 -15.80 -5.49
CA GLN A 273 16.30 -16.40 -4.65
C GLN A 273 16.18 -17.90 -4.92
N ALA A 274 16.21 -18.33 -6.18
CA ALA A 274 16.17 -19.74 -6.56
C ALA A 274 17.38 -20.49 -6.00
N GLN A 275 18.58 -19.93 -6.12
CA GLN A 275 19.81 -20.54 -5.61
C GLN A 275 19.83 -20.65 -4.09
N ALA A 276 19.41 -19.59 -3.39
CA ALA A 276 19.50 -19.53 -1.93
C ALA A 276 18.48 -20.43 -1.21
N LEU A 277 17.32 -20.65 -1.84
CA LEU A 277 16.21 -21.41 -1.25
C LEU A 277 16.07 -22.82 -1.80
N GLY A 278 16.55 -23.09 -3.01
CA GLY A 278 16.43 -24.41 -3.65
C GLY A 278 14.98 -24.93 -3.59
N SER A 279 14.83 -26.17 -3.09
CA SER A 279 13.52 -26.82 -2.94
C SER A 279 12.63 -26.22 -1.84
N ASP A 280 13.16 -25.35 -0.99
CA ASP A 280 12.42 -24.71 0.12
C ASP A 280 11.75 -23.39 -0.28
N ARG A 281 11.80 -23.04 -1.58
CA ARG A 281 11.22 -21.81 -2.11
C ARG A 281 9.69 -21.87 -2.15
N CYS A 282 9.03 -21.05 -1.35
CA CYS A 282 7.59 -20.84 -1.48
C CYS A 282 7.28 -19.86 -2.61
N HIS A 283 6.48 -20.29 -3.60
CA HIS A 283 6.06 -19.47 -4.75
C HIS A 283 4.77 -18.66 -4.50
N GLN A 284 4.26 -18.67 -3.27
CA GLN A 284 3.07 -17.90 -2.87
C GLN A 284 1.80 -18.22 -3.72
N CYS A 285 1.57 -19.48 -4.03
CA CYS A 285 0.37 -19.92 -4.75
C CYS A 285 -0.91 -19.91 -3.90
N TYR A 286 -0.80 -19.74 -2.58
CA TYR A 286 -1.90 -19.72 -1.59
C TYR A 286 -2.69 -21.05 -1.46
N ALA A 287 -2.35 -22.11 -2.18
CA ALA A 287 -3.05 -23.39 -2.14
C ALA A 287 -3.05 -24.06 -0.74
N CYS A 288 -2.07 -23.74 0.11
CA CYS A 288 -1.99 -24.26 1.48
C CYS A 288 -3.02 -23.65 2.46
N LEU A 289 -3.78 -22.63 2.05
CA LEU A 289 -4.85 -22.04 2.87
C LEU A 289 -6.21 -22.70 2.60
N PRO A 290 -7.15 -22.65 3.58
CA PRO A 290 -6.97 -22.12 4.94
C PRO A 290 -6.14 -23.03 5.83
N CYS A 291 -5.46 -22.46 6.84
CA CYS A 291 -4.81 -23.19 7.91
C CYS A 291 -5.77 -23.30 9.09
N PRO A 292 -5.99 -24.48 9.71
CA PRO A 292 -6.88 -24.61 10.88
C PRO A 292 -6.50 -23.71 12.06
N GLU A 293 -5.20 -23.48 12.25
CA GLU A 293 -4.66 -22.62 13.31
C GLU A 293 -4.55 -21.14 12.88
N GLY A 294 -5.13 -20.79 11.74
CA GLY A 294 -5.11 -19.40 11.24
C GLY A 294 -3.72 -18.86 10.88
N VAL A 295 -2.71 -19.72 10.69
CA VAL A 295 -1.37 -19.29 10.26
C VAL A 295 -1.44 -18.78 8.82
N HIS A 296 -0.98 -17.56 8.58
CA HIS A 296 -0.88 -17.03 7.22
C HIS A 296 0.38 -17.56 6.53
N ILE A 297 0.35 -18.84 6.17
CA ILE A 297 1.50 -19.61 5.66
C ILE A 297 2.23 -18.88 4.51
N PRO A 298 1.55 -18.45 3.41
CA PRO A 298 2.24 -17.85 2.28
C PRO A 298 2.99 -16.56 2.65
N GLU A 299 2.41 -15.72 3.51
CA GLU A 299 3.06 -14.47 3.92
C GLU A 299 4.24 -14.74 4.86
N ALA A 300 4.10 -15.67 5.82
CA ALA A 300 5.19 -16.08 6.70
C ALA A 300 6.39 -16.61 5.87
N LEU A 301 6.12 -17.50 4.90
CA LEU A 301 7.17 -18.06 4.05
C LEU A 301 7.75 -17.04 3.05
N ARG A 302 6.96 -16.06 2.59
CA ARG A 302 7.49 -14.94 1.79
C ARG A 302 8.55 -14.16 2.58
N LEU A 303 8.23 -13.81 3.83
CA LEU A 303 9.17 -13.07 4.69
C LEU A 303 10.45 -13.88 4.95
N ARG A 304 10.33 -15.21 5.12
CA ARG A 304 11.48 -16.12 5.21
C ARG A 304 12.30 -16.10 3.92
N ASN A 305 11.67 -16.22 2.76
CA ASN A 305 12.35 -16.20 1.47
C ASN A 305 13.18 -14.92 1.30
N LEU A 306 12.60 -13.76 1.60
CA LEU A 306 13.28 -12.46 1.49
C LEU A 306 14.46 -12.34 2.48
N ALA A 307 14.29 -12.83 3.71
CA ALA A 307 15.34 -12.80 4.70
C ALA A 307 16.55 -13.67 4.28
N ILE A 308 16.30 -14.87 3.73
CA ILE A 308 17.37 -15.79 3.31
C ILE A 308 18.05 -15.33 2.02
N ALA A 309 17.25 -14.94 1.00
CA ALA A 309 17.79 -14.63 -0.32
C ALA A 309 18.55 -13.29 -0.35
N TYR A 310 18.04 -12.28 0.36
CA TYR A 310 18.47 -10.89 0.23
C TYR A 310 18.92 -10.25 1.54
N ASP A 311 19.01 -11.01 2.63
CA ASP A 311 19.29 -10.52 4.00
C ASP A 311 18.26 -9.48 4.49
N MET A 312 17.03 -9.50 3.98
CA MET A 312 15.96 -8.61 4.39
C MET A 312 15.36 -8.99 5.77
N THR A 313 16.23 -9.42 6.70
CA THR A 313 15.84 -9.91 8.03
C THR A 313 15.12 -8.85 8.86
N GLN A 314 15.58 -7.60 8.83
CA GLN A 314 14.91 -6.49 9.54
C GLN A 314 13.50 -6.24 9.01
N PHE A 315 13.33 -6.26 7.70
CA PHE A 315 12.01 -6.16 7.08
C PHE A 315 11.12 -7.36 7.45
N GLY A 316 11.67 -8.57 7.39
CA GLY A 316 10.99 -9.79 7.80
C GLY A 316 10.49 -9.69 9.25
N GLN A 317 11.35 -9.30 10.19
CA GLN A 317 11.01 -9.10 11.60
C GLN A 317 9.97 -8.00 11.81
N TYR A 318 10.09 -6.89 11.08
CA TYR A 318 9.11 -5.79 11.13
C TYR A 318 7.71 -6.27 10.73
N ARG A 319 7.59 -7.02 9.62
CA ARG A 319 6.30 -7.52 9.14
C ARG A 319 5.79 -8.70 9.97
N TYR A 320 6.65 -9.64 10.35
CA TYR A 320 6.28 -10.84 11.10
C TYR A 320 5.67 -10.53 12.48
N ARG A 321 6.11 -9.44 13.11
CA ARG A 321 5.52 -8.96 14.38
C ARG A 321 4.10 -8.44 14.25
N MET A 322 3.68 -8.05 13.04
CA MET A 322 2.31 -7.56 12.82
C MET A 322 1.27 -8.68 12.89
N PHE A 323 1.66 -9.93 12.66
CA PHE A 323 0.78 -11.07 12.91
C PHE A 323 0.31 -11.06 14.37
N GLU A 324 -0.94 -11.40 14.61
CA GLU A 324 -1.61 -11.45 15.93
C GLU A 324 -1.80 -10.06 16.60
N THR A 325 -1.21 -8.98 16.07
CA THR A 325 -1.24 -7.65 16.71
C THR A 325 -1.89 -6.55 15.85
N ALA A 326 -1.89 -6.68 14.54
CA ALA A 326 -2.43 -5.66 13.63
C ALA A 326 -3.89 -5.93 13.18
N GLY A 327 -4.52 -6.99 13.69
CA GLY A 327 -5.89 -7.34 13.34
C GLY A 327 -6.08 -7.48 11.83
N HIS A 328 -7.18 -6.95 11.31
CA HIS A 328 -7.50 -7.01 9.89
C HIS A 328 -6.54 -6.24 8.95
N TRP A 329 -5.63 -5.42 9.50
CA TRP A 329 -4.61 -4.70 8.70
C TRP A 329 -3.43 -5.60 8.28
N PHE A 330 -3.19 -6.68 9.02
CA PHE A 330 -2.21 -7.71 8.70
C PHE A 330 -2.67 -9.03 9.33
N PRO A 331 -3.63 -9.72 8.70
CA PRO A 331 -4.31 -10.86 9.30
C PRO A 331 -3.42 -12.10 9.36
N GLY A 332 -3.75 -12.98 10.30
CA GLY A 332 -3.16 -14.30 10.47
C GLY A 332 -2.30 -14.43 11.72
N ASN A 333 -1.97 -15.69 12.01
CA ASN A 333 -1.14 -16.07 13.14
C ASN A 333 0.30 -16.35 12.69
N LYS A 334 1.23 -16.29 13.66
CA LYS A 334 2.64 -16.62 13.47
C LYS A 334 2.87 -18.11 13.28
N GLY A 335 4.02 -18.48 12.70
CA GLY A 335 4.40 -19.87 12.42
C GLY A 335 4.49 -20.79 13.64
N ASN A 336 4.72 -20.25 14.86
CA ASN A 336 4.72 -21.04 16.08
C ASN A 336 3.34 -21.55 16.54
N ARG A 337 2.27 -21.10 15.87
CA ARG A 337 0.92 -21.65 16.10
C ARG A 337 0.66 -22.94 15.33
N CYS A 338 1.60 -23.35 14.47
CA CYS A 338 1.48 -24.60 13.74
C CYS A 338 1.45 -25.79 14.72
N THR A 339 0.43 -26.64 14.59
CA THR A 339 0.23 -27.87 15.40
C THR A 339 0.68 -29.14 14.68
N ASP A 340 1.37 -29.00 13.55
CA ASP A 340 1.82 -30.11 12.70
C ASP A 340 0.68 -31.02 12.20
N CYS A 341 -0.52 -30.49 12.04
CA CYS A 341 -1.70 -31.25 11.58
C CYS A 341 -1.56 -31.83 10.16
N GLY A 342 -0.67 -31.29 9.34
CA GLY A 342 -0.37 -31.76 8.01
C GLY A 342 -1.35 -31.34 6.90
N ASP A 343 -2.42 -30.62 7.21
CA ASP A 343 -3.48 -30.23 6.24
C ASP A 343 -2.95 -29.43 5.04
N CYS A 344 -1.88 -28.69 5.22
CA CYS A 344 -1.26 -27.87 4.17
C CYS A 344 -0.37 -28.67 3.21
N LEU A 345 0.14 -29.84 3.63
CA LEU A 345 1.14 -30.63 2.88
C LEU A 345 0.60 -31.15 1.53
N PRO A 346 -0.57 -31.85 1.47
CA PRO A 346 -1.08 -32.37 0.20
C PRO A 346 -1.58 -31.27 -0.76
N ARG A 347 -1.75 -30.03 -0.26
CA ARG A 347 -2.19 -28.88 -1.05
C ARG A 347 -1.04 -28.10 -1.66
N CYS A 348 0.20 -28.32 -1.19
CA CYS A 348 1.36 -27.60 -1.70
C CYS A 348 1.85 -28.21 -3.02
N PRO A 349 1.79 -27.48 -4.16
CA PRO A 349 2.26 -27.98 -5.44
C PRO A 349 3.78 -28.22 -5.48
N GLU A 350 4.52 -27.51 -4.61
CA GLU A 350 5.97 -27.63 -4.49
C GLU A 350 6.41 -28.70 -3.46
N ALA A 351 5.47 -29.45 -2.87
CA ALA A 351 5.73 -30.46 -1.84
C ALA A 351 6.61 -29.98 -0.67
N LEU A 352 6.47 -28.69 -0.26
CA LEU A 352 7.23 -28.11 0.83
C LEU A 352 6.92 -28.77 2.18
N ASP A 353 7.96 -28.99 3.01
CA ASP A 353 7.77 -29.28 4.43
C ASP A 353 7.38 -28.02 5.19
N ILE A 354 6.12 -27.58 4.99
CA ILE A 354 5.60 -26.32 5.54
C ILE A 354 5.75 -26.21 7.05
N PRO A 355 5.46 -27.24 7.88
CA PRO A 355 5.66 -27.15 9.33
C PRO A 355 7.10 -26.84 9.73
N THR A 356 8.08 -27.50 9.12
CA THR A 356 9.51 -27.22 9.37
C THR A 356 9.90 -25.81 8.92
N LEU A 357 9.43 -25.36 7.74
CA LEU A 357 9.70 -24.02 7.25
C LEU A 357 9.05 -22.93 8.12
N LEU A 358 7.87 -23.18 8.70
CA LEU A 358 7.23 -22.26 9.64
C LEU A 358 8.00 -22.13 10.97
N ARG A 359 8.57 -23.21 11.47
CA ARG A 359 9.47 -23.18 12.66
C ARG A 359 10.72 -22.36 12.38
N ASP A 360 11.42 -22.63 11.28
CA ASP A 360 12.58 -21.83 10.84
C ASP A 360 12.20 -20.35 10.64
N THR A 361 11.04 -20.07 10.04
CA THR A 361 10.54 -18.69 9.91
C THR A 361 10.38 -18.00 11.26
N HIS A 362 9.74 -18.69 12.22
CA HIS A 362 9.52 -18.13 13.55
C HIS A 362 10.85 -17.87 14.27
N GLU A 363 11.77 -18.80 14.24
CA GLU A 363 13.09 -18.64 14.86
C GLU A 363 13.87 -17.44 14.28
N ARG A 364 13.87 -17.27 12.94
CA ARG A 364 14.55 -16.14 12.26
C ARG A 364 13.92 -14.79 12.52
N LEU A 365 12.59 -14.74 12.50
CA LEU A 365 11.85 -13.47 12.37
C LEU A 365 11.15 -13.02 13.66
N ASN A 366 11.12 -13.87 14.70
CA ASN A 366 10.51 -13.50 15.97
C ASN A 366 11.45 -12.62 16.79
N GLY A 367 11.55 -11.35 16.45
CA GLY A 367 12.35 -10.36 17.17
C GLY A 367 11.58 -9.62 18.26
N ALA A 368 12.29 -8.86 19.11
CA ALA A 368 11.68 -8.02 20.14
C ALA A 368 10.68 -7.01 19.57
N ALA A 369 9.59 -6.73 20.31
CA ALA A 369 8.62 -5.72 19.93
C ALA A 369 9.31 -4.35 19.83
N ARG A 370 9.19 -3.69 18.69
CA ARG A 370 9.57 -2.26 18.52
C ARG A 370 8.31 -1.42 18.49
N ARG A 371 8.38 -0.16 18.97
CA ARG A 371 7.31 0.82 18.80
C ARG A 371 6.94 0.94 17.32
N ARG A 372 5.66 1.16 17.05
CA ARG A 372 5.17 1.50 15.71
C ARG A 372 5.78 2.84 15.29
N LEU A 373 6.02 3.02 13.98
CA LEU A 373 6.62 4.26 13.44
C LEU A 373 5.78 5.53 13.71
N TRP A 374 4.53 5.37 14.14
CA TRP A 374 3.57 6.44 14.45
C TRP A 374 3.16 6.49 15.93
N GLU A 375 3.81 5.75 16.81
CA GLU A 375 3.80 5.88 18.27
C GLU A 375 5.06 6.65 18.73
#